data_248f05dfb5b49d4db4d11c4fcfcb57d6
#
_entry.id   248f05dfb5b49d4db4d11c4fcfcb57d6
#
_cell.length_a   1.000
_cell.length_b   1.000
_cell.length_c   1.000
_cell.angle_alpha   90.00
_cell.angle_beta   90.00
_cell.angle_gamma   90.00
#
_symmetry.space_group_name_H-M   'P 1'
#
loop_
_entity.id
_entity.type
_entity.pdbx_description
1 polymer ?
#
loop_
_entity_poly.entity_id
_entity_poly.type
_entity_poly.pdbx_seq_one_letter_code
_entity_poly.pdbx_strand_id
1 'polypeptide(L)'
;MKLRKNADTLKQVTDLIEYAFLKNDDLTQNNTFMSRYLHSADYGIMNGDKLASYLMVTPFQSHIFSKSVQMAGIGYVASYPEYRGQRGISKLFKEVFHDLHEQNIPLSNLAPFSENFYRQYGYENTIYQKVYSFDKNALKGFKMPKKRKLLRGKWNNLEIQNYVVQLYEAQLHTKAECNTVVRPQWWWNRINEYYPYRNIVISLDENERPRGYMVYRIYNSTFHVEEMYYLDRNSAKDLLAFMASHISSRLKFKVIMPTNALLEDVFPEQQFLNITLVSYMMSRIIDFKKIMSCMQLNRLGTFNIEVTDDQLCPWNNGVWEIEDYEGTLLCNKVEGDPDYSASINNWSKILLGELTLSRAIEAGDVHCNRNQRIEFKKGKISFYDYF
;
A
#
# COMPACT_ATOMS: atom_id res chain seq x y z
N MET A 1 16.58 19.93 -0.11
CA MET A 1 16.31 20.50 1.24
C MET A 1 14.82 20.41 1.57
N LYS A 2 14.48 20.28 2.84
CA LYS A 2 13.10 20.38 3.32
C LYS A 2 12.62 21.82 3.14
N LEU A 3 11.51 22.00 2.43
CA LEU A 3 10.97 23.32 2.12
C LEU A 3 10.11 23.85 3.27
N ARG A 4 10.14 25.17 3.48
CA ARG A 4 9.22 25.83 4.41
C ARG A 4 7.89 26.08 3.70
N LYS A 5 6.77 25.82 4.38
CA LYS A 5 5.43 26.11 3.85
C LYS A 5 5.13 27.59 3.98
N ASN A 6 5.06 28.26 2.84
CA ASN A 6 4.63 29.63 2.67
C ASN A 6 3.96 29.78 1.29
N ALA A 7 3.43 30.98 0.99
CA ALA A 7 2.69 31.22 -0.25
C ALA A 7 3.57 31.06 -1.51
N ASP A 8 4.82 31.49 -1.47
CA ASP A 8 5.76 31.36 -2.59
C ASP A 8 6.14 29.90 -2.85
N THR A 9 6.49 29.17 -1.80
CA THR A 9 6.77 27.73 -1.91
C THR A 9 5.54 26.96 -2.43
N LEU A 10 4.34 27.24 -1.91
CA LEU A 10 3.11 26.60 -2.37
C LEU A 10 2.92 26.85 -3.87
N LYS A 11 3.06 28.10 -4.31
CA LYS A 11 2.94 28.46 -5.72
C LYS A 11 3.93 27.68 -6.59
N GLN A 12 5.21 27.67 -6.24
CA GLN A 12 6.23 26.95 -7.01
C GLN A 12 6.01 25.43 -7.03
N VAL A 13 5.53 24.84 -5.93
CA VAL A 13 5.18 23.42 -5.84
C VAL A 13 3.98 23.10 -6.74
N THR A 14 2.93 23.92 -6.69
CA THR A 14 1.74 23.70 -7.54
C THR A 14 2.07 23.90 -9.01
N ASP A 15 2.80 24.94 -9.38
CA ASP A 15 3.25 25.19 -10.76
C ASP A 15 4.04 23.98 -11.31
N LEU A 16 4.95 23.40 -10.53
CA LEU A 16 5.72 22.20 -10.95
C LEU A 16 4.84 20.96 -11.07
N ILE A 17 3.92 20.74 -10.12
CA ILE A 17 3.01 19.56 -10.14
C ILE A 17 2.02 19.68 -11.30
N GLU A 18 1.41 20.82 -11.51
CA GLU A 18 0.49 21.10 -12.62
C GLU A 18 1.16 20.83 -13.95
N TYR A 19 2.38 21.33 -14.14
CA TYR A 19 3.17 21.04 -15.33
C TYR A 19 3.51 19.56 -15.49
N ALA A 20 4.08 18.93 -14.46
CA ALA A 20 4.61 17.56 -14.55
C ALA A 20 3.52 16.48 -14.66
N PHE A 21 2.35 16.72 -14.06
CA PHE A 21 1.22 15.78 -14.03
C PHE A 21 0.07 16.18 -14.94
N LEU A 22 0.28 17.19 -15.80
CA LEU A 22 -0.70 17.71 -16.76
C LEU A 22 -2.04 18.05 -16.09
N LYS A 23 -1.98 18.72 -14.94
CA LYS A 23 -3.17 19.20 -14.24
C LYS A 23 -3.63 20.52 -14.86
N ASN A 24 -4.95 20.65 -15.04
CA ASN A 24 -5.55 21.86 -15.62
C ASN A 24 -6.33 22.68 -14.58
N ASP A 25 -6.38 22.22 -13.34
CA ASP A 25 -7.02 22.87 -12.20
C ASP A 25 -5.98 23.60 -11.34
N ASP A 26 -6.32 24.75 -10.80
CA ASP A 26 -5.51 25.45 -9.80
C ASP A 26 -5.44 24.63 -8.52
N LEU A 27 -4.30 23.99 -8.29
CA LEU A 27 -4.10 23.11 -7.13
C LEU A 27 -4.15 23.88 -5.80
N THR A 28 -3.92 25.20 -5.79
CA THR A 28 -4.07 26.00 -4.56
C THR A 28 -5.51 26.08 -4.08
N GLN A 29 -6.47 25.92 -4.99
CA GLN A 29 -7.92 25.88 -4.71
C GLN A 29 -8.47 24.44 -4.61
N ASN A 30 -7.64 23.43 -4.86
CA ASN A 30 -8.05 22.04 -4.82
C ASN A 30 -7.96 21.48 -3.39
N ASN A 31 -9.12 21.32 -2.73
CA ASN A 31 -9.20 20.88 -1.34
C ASN A 31 -8.48 19.54 -1.10
N THR A 32 -8.55 18.61 -2.05
CA THR A 32 -7.93 17.30 -1.89
C THR A 32 -6.41 17.36 -2.00
N PHE A 33 -5.87 18.23 -2.85
CA PHE A 33 -4.44 18.52 -2.90
C PHE A 33 -4.00 19.23 -1.62
N MET A 34 -4.68 20.31 -1.25
CA MET A 34 -4.34 21.12 -0.07
C MET A 34 -4.41 20.32 1.22
N SER A 35 -5.41 19.45 1.38
CA SER A 35 -5.50 18.53 2.52
C SER A 35 -4.24 17.66 2.64
N ARG A 36 -3.75 17.08 1.55
CA ARG A 36 -2.51 16.29 1.57
C ARG A 36 -1.27 17.16 1.78
N TYR A 37 -1.17 18.29 1.07
CA TYR A 37 -0.05 19.23 1.22
C TYR A 37 0.14 19.67 2.68
N LEU A 38 -0.96 20.03 3.37
CA LEU A 38 -0.90 20.46 4.77
C LEU A 38 -0.41 19.39 5.73
N HIS A 39 -0.70 18.11 5.46
CA HIS A 39 -0.29 16.97 6.29
C HIS A 39 1.05 16.34 5.87
N SER A 40 1.71 16.85 4.84
CA SER A 40 2.95 16.30 4.31
C SER A 40 4.16 17.17 4.60
N ALA A 41 5.35 16.63 4.47
CA ALA A 41 6.60 17.38 4.37
C ALA A 41 6.99 17.52 2.89
N ASP A 42 7.51 18.65 2.53
CA ASP A 42 7.87 19.04 1.17
C ASP A 42 9.38 19.08 1.04
N TYR A 43 9.93 18.45 0.01
CA TYR A 43 11.36 18.44 -0.27
C TYR A 43 11.61 18.92 -1.69
N GLY A 44 12.56 19.85 -1.84
CA GLY A 44 12.87 20.46 -3.12
C GLY A 44 14.35 20.75 -3.33
N ILE A 45 14.75 20.75 -4.59
CA ILE A 45 16.02 21.30 -5.07
C ILE A 45 15.73 22.62 -5.73
N MET A 46 16.36 23.68 -5.23
CA MET A 46 16.28 25.02 -5.80
C MET A 46 17.42 25.24 -6.80
N ASN A 47 17.15 25.96 -7.88
CA ASN A 47 18.15 26.52 -8.78
C ASN A 47 17.99 28.04 -8.77
N GLY A 48 18.83 28.74 -8.00
CA GLY A 48 18.55 30.11 -7.58
C GLY A 48 17.25 30.18 -6.79
N ASP A 49 16.32 31.01 -7.22
CA ASP A 49 15.02 31.21 -6.57
C ASP A 49 13.91 30.29 -7.13
N LYS A 50 14.24 29.40 -8.09
CA LYS A 50 13.27 28.52 -8.74
C LYS A 50 13.36 27.09 -8.26
N LEU A 51 12.21 26.49 -7.97
CA LEU A 51 12.11 25.07 -7.66
C LEU A 51 12.39 24.23 -8.91
N ALA A 52 13.46 23.43 -8.89
CA ALA A 52 13.89 22.59 -10.01
C ALA A 52 13.35 21.15 -9.93
N SER A 53 13.34 20.58 -8.73
CA SER A 53 12.87 19.23 -8.47
C SER A 53 12.13 19.18 -7.13
N TYR A 54 11.15 18.29 -7.01
CA TYR A 54 10.28 18.20 -5.84
C TYR A 54 9.86 16.75 -5.57
N LEU A 55 9.62 16.45 -4.33
CA LEU A 55 8.83 15.32 -3.87
C LEU A 55 8.11 15.62 -2.55
N MET A 56 6.98 14.96 -2.35
CA MET A 56 6.14 15.10 -1.16
C MET A 56 6.23 13.84 -0.31
N VAL A 57 6.41 13.99 1.00
CA VAL A 57 6.46 12.93 2.00
C VAL A 57 5.25 13.05 2.90
N THR A 58 4.29 12.15 2.77
CA THR A 58 3.10 12.09 3.61
C THR A 58 3.31 11.06 4.72
N PRO A 59 3.30 11.46 6.01
CA PRO A 59 3.46 10.53 7.11
C PRO A 59 2.17 9.73 7.34
N PHE A 60 2.34 8.42 7.51
CA PHE A 60 1.30 7.48 7.87
C PHE A 60 1.80 6.54 8.97
N GLN A 61 0.88 5.74 9.48
CA GLN A 61 1.18 4.51 10.20
C GLN A 61 0.80 3.31 9.35
N SER A 62 1.51 2.22 9.54
CA SER A 62 1.23 0.92 8.93
C SER A 62 1.25 -0.16 10.00
N HIS A 63 0.54 -1.25 9.79
CA HIS A 63 0.64 -2.44 10.63
C HIS A 63 1.52 -3.50 9.95
N ILE A 64 2.39 -4.12 10.75
CA ILE A 64 3.17 -5.29 10.37
C ILE A 64 3.02 -6.34 11.48
N PHE A 65 2.22 -7.38 11.26
CA PHE A 65 1.94 -8.45 12.23
C PHE A 65 1.55 -7.94 13.62
N SER A 66 0.57 -7.05 13.70
CA SER A 66 0.09 -6.41 14.94
C SER A 66 1.03 -5.38 15.57
N LYS A 67 2.20 -5.12 14.99
CA LYS A 67 3.08 -4.03 15.40
C LYS A 67 2.81 -2.81 14.54
N SER A 68 2.64 -1.66 15.18
CA SER A 68 2.49 -0.38 14.47
C SER A 68 3.85 0.20 14.13
N VAL A 69 4.05 0.57 12.88
CA VAL A 69 5.25 1.23 12.40
C VAL A 69 4.91 2.53 11.68
N GLN A 70 5.79 3.52 11.78
CA GLN A 70 5.66 4.73 10.98
C GLN A 70 6.03 4.42 9.53
N MET A 71 5.29 5.03 8.59
CA MET A 71 5.47 4.83 7.15
C MET A 71 5.39 6.16 6.41
N ALA A 72 6.27 6.35 5.45
CA ALA A 72 6.27 7.50 4.55
C ALA A 72 5.64 7.16 3.20
N GLY A 73 4.54 7.83 2.84
CA GLY A 73 3.96 7.79 1.50
C GLY A 73 4.62 8.84 0.60
N ILE A 74 5.44 8.42 -0.36
CA ILE A 74 6.09 9.32 -1.31
C ILE A 74 5.17 9.59 -2.49
N GLY A 75 5.01 10.84 -2.87
CA GLY A 75 4.24 11.23 -4.03
C GLY A 75 4.70 12.53 -4.67
N TYR A 76 4.10 12.87 -5.79
CA TYR A 76 4.41 14.09 -6.57
C TYR A 76 5.91 14.26 -6.89
N VAL A 77 6.60 13.14 -7.19
CA VAL A 77 8.02 13.17 -7.59
C VAL A 77 8.13 13.79 -8.98
N ALA A 78 8.70 14.99 -9.06
CA ALA A 78 8.74 15.78 -10.29
C ALA A 78 10.03 16.58 -10.43
N SER A 79 10.40 16.84 -11.69
CA SER A 79 11.44 17.80 -12.07
C SER A 79 11.05 18.49 -13.37
N TYR A 80 11.30 19.78 -13.49
CA TYR A 80 11.19 20.46 -14.78
C TYR A 80 12.17 19.85 -15.80
N PRO A 81 11.80 19.79 -17.09
CA PRO A 81 12.61 19.14 -18.13
C PRO A 81 14.05 19.65 -18.21
N GLU A 82 14.24 20.96 -18.08
CA GLU A 82 15.54 21.62 -18.14
C GLU A 82 16.48 21.26 -17.00
N TYR A 83 15.96 20.68 -15.90
CA TYR A 83 16.75 20.22 -14.75
C TYR A 83 16.87 18.71 -14.68
N ARG A 84 16.27 17.95 -15.64
CA ARG A 84 16.42 16.49 -15.70
C ARG A 84 17.88 16.12 -16.01
N GLY A 85 18.30 14.95 -15.58
CA GLY A 85 19.69 14.48 -15.74
C GLY A 85 20.68 15.07 -14.73
N GLN A 86 20.31 16.08 -13.93
CA GLN A 86 21.19 16.72 -12.92
C GLN A 86 21.15 16.04 -11.54
N ARG A 87 20.58 14.84 -11.47
CA ARG A 87 20.44 14.03 -10.24
C ARG A 87 19.65 14.72 -9.10
N GLY A 88 18.75 15.65 -9.42
CA GLY A 88 17.93 16.36 -8.42
C GLY A 88 17.13 15.39 -7.55
N ILE A 89 16.40 14.47 -8.16
CA ILE A 89 15.59 13.46 -7.43
C ILE A 89 16.47 12.53 -6.60
N SER A 90 17.66 12.13 -7.10
CA SER A 90 18.59 11.28 -6.33
C SER A 90 19.10 11.98 -5.06
N LYS A 91 19.37 13.29 -5.14
CA LYS A 91 19.75 14.11 -3.98
C LYS A 91 18.60 14.21 -2.98
N LEU A 92 17.36 14.38 -3.47
CA LEU A 92 16.16 14.42 -2.63
C LEU A 92 15.92 13.09 -1.91
N PHE A 93 16.00 11.94 -2.60
CA PHE A 93 15.84 10.64 -1.95
C PHE A 93 16.92 10.41 -0.88
N LYS A 94 18.16 10.79 -1.12
CA LYS A 94 19.23 10.67 -0.11
C LYS A 94 18.91 11.47 1.15
N GLU A 95 18.47 12.70 1.00
CA GLU A 95 18.08 13.58 2.11
C GLU A 95 16.83 13.03 2.83
N VAL A 96 15.80 12.69 2.08
CA VAL A 96 14.55 12.13 2.64
C VAL A 96 14.81 10.87 3.45
N PHE A 97 15.59 9.91 2.93
CA PHE A 97 15.86 8.68 3.64
C PHE A 97 16.67 8.89 4.93
N HIS A 98 17.61 9.84 4.91
CA HIS A 98 18.30 10.25 6.13
C HIS A 98 17.32 10.82 7.15
N ASP A 99 16.48 11.77 6.74
CA ASP A 99 15.48 12.39 7.62
C ASP A 99 14.46 11.37 8.15
N LEU A 100 14.03 10.41 7.32
CA LEU A 100 13.14 9.33 7.75
C LEU A 100 13.79 8.43 8.80
N HIS A 101 15.07 8.09 8.61
CA HIS A 101 15.82 7.30 9.58
C HIS A 101 15.94 8.03 10.94
N GLU A 102 16.34 9.31 10.92
CA GLU A 102 16.43 10.15 12.12
C GLU A 102 15.06 10.30 12.84
N GLN A 103 13.97 10.35 12.08
CA GLN A 103 12.61 10.42 12.62
C GLN A 103 12.03 9.05 13.00
N ASN A 104 12.83 7.97 12.93
CA ASN A 104 12.40 6.61 13.24
C ASN A 104 11.27 6.08 12.35
N ILE A 105 11.23 6.47 11.08
CA ILE A 105 10.27 6.00 10.06
C ILE A 105 10.94 4.90 9.22
N PRO A 106 10.70 3.61 9.53
CA PRO A 106 11.46 2.50 8.94
C PRO A 106 10.97 2.07 7.56
N LEU A 107 9.85 2.55 7.11
CA LEU A 107 9.15 2.10 5.91
C LEU A 107 8.77 3.26 5.01
N SER A 108 8.95 3.10 3.70
CA SER A 108 8.46 4.02 2.70
C SER A 108 7.75 3.28 1.57
N ASN A 109 6.58 3.78 1.15
CA ASN A 109 5.79 3.27 0.04
C ASN A 109 5.54 4.35 -1.00
N LEU A 110 5.44 3.97 -2.28
CA LEU A 110 5.06 4.84 -3.38
C LEU A 110 4.33 4.10 -4.50
N ALA A 111 3.53 4.84 -5.27
CA ALA A 111 2.97 4.36 -6.53
C ALA A 111 3.94 4.69 -7.68
N PRO A 112 4.53 3.69 -8.36
CA PRO A 112 5.54 3.97 -9.37
C PRO A 112 4.92 4.43 -10.70
N PHE A 113 5.46 5.48 -11.30
CA PHE A 113 5.26 5.75 -12.73
C PHE A 113 6.22 4.93 -13.60
N SER A 114 7.35 4.50 -13.02
CA SER A 114 8.35 3.62 -13.61
C SER A 114 9.05 2.83 -12.53
N GLU A 115 8.87 1.51 -12.53
CA GLU A 115 9.49 0.62 -11.54
C GLU A 115 11.01 0.68 -11.60
N ASN A 116 11.60 0.65 -12.84
CA ASN A 116 13.04 0.74 -13.02
C ASN A 116 13.64 2.04 -12.47
N PHE A 117 12.90 3.14 -12.57
CA PHE A 117 13.34 4.40 -11.99
C PHE A 117 13.43 4.33 -10.47
N TYR A 118 12.49 3.67 -9.81
CA TYR A 118 12.49 3.59 -8.34
C TYR A 118 13.37 2.46 -7.79
N ARG A 119 13.65 1.40 -8.56
CA ARG A 119 14.58 0.33 -8.16
C ARG A 119 15.98 0.85 -7.82
N GLN A 120 16.49 1.85 -8.54
CA GLN A 120 17.79 2.47 -8.23
C GLN A 120 17.83 3.15 -6.85
N TYR A 121 16.67 3.42 -6.24
CA TYR A 121 16.56 3.97 -4.89
C TYR A 121 16.21 2.90 -3.85
N GLY A 122 16.26 1.62 -4.21
CA GLY A 122 16.00 0.50 -3.30
C GLY A 122 14.53 0.15 -3.12
N TYR A 123 13.60 0.72 -3.89
CA TYR A 123 12.20 0.31 -3.92
C TYR A 123 12.00 -0.95 -4.73
N GLU A 124 11.05 -1.79 -4.31
CA GLU A 124 10.59 -2.96 -5.07
C GLU A 124 9.08 -3.13 -5.01
N ASN A 125 8.54 -3.83 -6.02
CA ASN A 125 7.14 -4.22 -6.02
C ASN A 125 6.86 -5.19 -4.88
N THR A 126 6.06 -4.77 -3.94
CA THR A 126 5.69 -5.55 -2.76
C THR A 126 4.18 -5.68 -2.63
N ILE A 127 3.43 -4.76 -3.21
CA ILE A 127 1.98 -4.68 -3.10
C ILE A 127 1.38 -4.88 -4.47
N TYR A 128 0.60 -5.96 -4.59
CA TYR A 128 -0.14 -6.33 -5.78
C TYR A 128 -1.63 -6.34 -5.50
N GLN A 129 -2.44 -6.28 -6.54
CA GLN A 129 -3.89 -6.40 -6.46
C GLN A 129 -4.38 -7.47 -7.44
N LYS A 130 -5.38 -8.26 -7.03
CA LYS A 130 -6.19 -9.07 -7.93
C LYS A 130 -7.30 -8.21 -8.51
N VAL A 131 -7.41 -8.20 -9.82
CA VAL A 131 -8.49 -7.55 -10.55
C VAL A 131 -9.37 -8.63 -11.15
N TYR A 132 -10.57 -8.79 -10.59
CA TYR A 132 -11.60 -9.67 -11.11
C TYR A 132 -12.41 -8.92 -12.16
N SER A 133 -12.51 -9.47 -13.36
CA SER A 133 -13.36 -8.95 -14.44
C SER A 133 -14.31 -10.04 -14.91
N PHE A 134 -15.61 -9.73 -14.98
CA PHE A 134 -16.64 -10.70 -15.35
C PHE A 134 -17.91 -10.01 -15.89
N ASP A 135 -18.78 -10.79 -16.47
CA ASP A 135 -20.09 -10.35 -16.94
C ASP A 135 -21.22 -10.86 -16.00
N LYS A 136 -22.45 -10.57 -16.40
CA LYS A 136 -23.67 -10.97 -15.65
C LYS A 136 -23.78 -12.49 -15.41
N ASN A 137 -23.13 -13.33 -16.21
CA ASN A 137 -23.22 -14.79 -16.07
C ASN A 137 -22.56 -15.26 -14.78
N ALA A 138 -21.45 -14.64 -14.36
CA ALA A 138 -20.81 -14.96 -13.09
C ALA A 138 -21.68 -14.65 -11.87
N LEU A 139 -22.63 -13.69 -12.00
CA LEU A 139 -23.51 -13.30 -10.90
C LEU A 139 -24.83 -14.09 -10.84
N LYS A 140 -25.07 -15.00 -11.79
CA LYS A 140 -26.25 -15.87 -11.73
C LYS A 140 -26.20 -16.72 -10.46
N GLY A 141 -27.31 -16.71 -9.72
CA GLY A 141 -27.42 -17.46 -8.47
C GLY A 141 -27.19 -16.65 -7.19
N PHE A 142 -26.58 -15.48 -7.26
CA PHE A 142 -26.53 -14.56 -6.12
C PHE A 142 -27.92 -13.87 -5.97
N LYS A 143 -28.54 -14.10 -4.82
CA LYS A 143 -29.88 -13.55 -4.50
C LYS A 143 -29.78 -12.65 -3.29
N MET A 144 -30.56 -11.56 -3.31
CA MET A 144 -30.67 -10.65 -2.16
C MET A 144 -31.00 -11.41 -0.88
N PRO A 145 -30.33 -11.12 0.23
CA PRO A 145 -30.56 -11.81 1.49
C PRO A 145 -31.97 -11.53 2.02
N LYS A 146 -32.60 -12.53 2.64
CA LYS A 146 -33.95 -12.39 3.21
C LYS A 146 -33.97 -11.82 4.63
N LYS A 147 -32.95 -12.19 5.45
CA LYS A 147 -32.88 -11.83 6.86
C LYS A 147 -31.80 -10.78 7.18
N ARG A 148 -30.83 -10.66 6.30
CA ARG A 148 -29.73 -9.70 6.41
C ARG A 148 -30.08 -8.45 5.63
N LYS A 149 -29.52 -7.30 6.00
CA LYS A 149 -29.79 -6.02 5.35
C LYS A 149 -28.58 -5.55 4.54
N LEU A 150 -28.88 -4.81 3.46
CA LEU A 150 -27.89 -4.05 2.72
C LEU A 150 -28.20 -2.56 2.86
N LEU A 151 -27.28 -1.81 3.43
CA LEU A 151 -27.38 -0.37 3.59
C LEU A 151 -26.52 0.30 2.53
N ARG A 152 -27.14 1.13 1.67
CA ARG A 152 -26.43 1.89 0.63
C ARG A 152 -26.41 3.37 0.95
N GLY A 153 -25.27 4.00 0.74
CA GLY A 153 -25.13 5.45 0.92
C GLY A 153 -23.83 5.98 0.35
N LYS A 154 -23.45 7.15 0.81
CA LYS A 154 -22.21 7.84 0.48
C LYS A 154 -21.44 8.18 1.74
N TRP A 155 -20.18 8.61 1.60
CA TRP A 155 -19.32 8.97 2.72
C TRP A 155 -19.87 10.08 3.62
N ASN A 156 -20.68 10.99 3.13
CA ASN A 156 -21.31 12.03 3.94
C ASN A 156 -22.39 11.53 4.91
N ASN A 157 -22.77 10.25 4.87
CA ASN A 157 -23.63 9.62 5.88
C ASN A 157 -22.76 9.08 7.03
N LEU A 158 -22.98 9.61 8.24
CA LEU A 158 -22.19 9.27 9.42
C LEU A 158 -22.26 7.79 9.82
N GLU A 159 -23.44 7.16 9.65
CA GLU A 159 -23.63 5.74 9.94
C GLU A 159 -22.76 4.88 8.99
N ILE A 160 -22.75 5.21 7.71
CA ILE A 160 -21.90 4.57 6.70
C ILE A 160 -20.42 4.74 7.05
N GLN A 161 -19.98 5.97 7.42
CA GLN A 161 -18.62 6.21 7.85
C GLN A 161 -18.22 5.30 9.01
N ASN A 162 -19.05 5.27 10.05
CA ASN A 162 -18.78 4.47 11.25
C ASN A 162 -18.64 2.98 10.91
N TYR A 163 -19.51 2.42 10.08
CA TYR A 163 -19.45 1.02 9.68
C TYR A 163 -18.20 0.70 8.83
N VAL A 164 -17.86 1.57 7.88
CA VAL A 164 -16.65 1.39 7.05
C VAL A 164 -15.39 1.45 7.90
N VAL A 165 -15.26 2.47 8.76
CA VAL A 165 -14.10 2.63 9.64
C VAL A 165 -13.99 1.43 10.59
N GLN A 166 -15.08 1.03 11.24
CA GLN A 166 -15.11 -0.14 12.12
C GLN A 166 -14.63 -1.43 11.43
N LEU A 167 -15.11 -1.69 10.22
CA LEU A 167 -14.72 -2.87 9.44
C LEU A 167 -13.27 -2.80 8.96
N TYR A 168 -12.81 -1.63 8.55
CA TYR A 168 -11.42 -1.40 8.15
C TYR A 168 -10.45 -1.58 9.33
N GLU A 169 -10.77 -1.03 10.49
CA GLU A 169 -9.99 -1.22 11.72
C GLU A 169 -9.98 -2.68 12.18
N ALA A 170 -11.11 -3.37 12.10
CA ALA A 170 -11.17 -4.81 12.39
C ALA A 170 -10.23 -5.62 11.50
N GLN A 171 -10.08 -5.24 10.23
CA GLN A 171 -9.10 -5.84 9.32
C GLN A 171 -7.66 -5.55 9.75
N LEU A 172 -7.34 -4.28 10.07
CA LEU A 172 -6.00 -3.87 10.50
C LEU A 172 -5.53 -4.60 11.77
N HIS A 173 -6.44 -4.87 12.69
CA HIS A 173 -6.11 -5.54 13.95
C HIS A 173 -5.97 -7.06 13.84
N THR A 174 -6.08 -7.64 12.64
CA THR A 174 -5.76 -9.06 12.48
C THR A 174 -4.25 -9.29 12.64
N LYS A 175 -3.88 -10.40 13.32
CA LYS A 175 -2.45 -10.75 13.52
C LYS A 175 -1.69 -11.05 12.22
N ALA A 176 -2.39 -11.13 11.11
CA ALA A 176 -1.82 -11.45 9.81
C ALA A 176 -1.63 -10.22 8.92
N GLU A 177 -2.17 -9.06 9.27
CA GLU A 177 -2.08 -7.86 8.43
C GLU A 177 -0.64 -7.34 8.35
N CYS A 178 -0.20 -6.96 7.15
CA CYS A 178 1.15 -6.50 6.87
C CYS A 178 1.13 -5.36 5.85
N ASN A 179 1.89 -4.31 6.10
CA ASN A 179 2.10 -3.19 5.18
C ASN A 179 0.80 -2.52 4.70
N THR A 180 -0.19 -2.40 5.58
CA THR A 180 -1.47 -1.74 5.29
C THR A 180 -1.55 -0.40 6.03
N VAL A 181 -2.06 0.63 5.36
CA VAL A 181 -2.14 1.99 5.91
C VAL A 181 -3.16 2.07 7.03
N VAL A 182 -2.79 2.66 8.17
CA VAL A 182 -3.73 3.16 9.17
C VAL A 182 -4.22 4.52 8.69
N ARG A 183 -5.47 4.59 8.26
CA ARG A 183 -6.04 5.80 7.67
C ARG A 183 -6.47 6.79 8.75
N PRO A 184 -5.83 7.96 8.91
CA PRO A 184 -6.34 9.02 9.77
C PRO A 184 -7.61 9.65 9.18
N GLN A 185 -8.39 10.36 10.00
CA GLN A 185 -9.68 10.94 9.59
C GLN A 185 -9.55 11.88 8.38
N TRP A 186 -8.48 12.70 8.34
CA TRP A 186 -8.25 13.60 7.21
C TRP A 186 -8.01 12.85 5.90
N TRP A 187 -7.39 11.64 5.96
CA TRP A 187 -7.16 10.81 4.78
C TRP A 187 -8.45 10.14 4.32
N TRP A 188 -9.29 9.66 5.24
CA TRP A 188 -10.62 9.17 4.92
C TRP A 188 -11.45 10.22 4.18
N ASN A 189 -11.48 11.46 4.68
CA ASN A 189 -12.19 12.56 4.05
C ASN A 189 -11.63 12.83 2.65
N ARG A 190 -10.30 12.98 2.56
CA ARG A 190 -9.62 13.26 1.29
C ARG A 190 -9.92 12.23 0.21
N ILE A 191 -9.80 10.91 0.46
CA ILE A 191 -10.03 9.87 -0.55
C ILE A 191 -11.49 9.85 -1.03
N ASN A 192 -12.43 10.22 -0.18
CA ASN A 192 -13.83 10.28 -0.55
C ASN A 192 -14.22 11.60 -1.25
N GLU A 193 -13.56 12.71 -0.93
CA GLU A 193 -13.68 13.97 -1.67
C GLU A 193 -13.04 13.88 -3.06
N TYR A 194 -11.91 13.21 -3.19
CA TYR A 194 -11.24 13.01 -4.47
C TYR A 194 -12.08 12.22 -5.47
N TYR A 195 -12.94 11.32 -4.97
CA TYR A 195 -13.85 10.50 -5.79
C TYR A 195 -15.32 10.70 -5.38
N PRO A 196 -15.94 11.86 -5.63
CA PRO A 196 -17.26 12.20 -5.12
C PRO A 196 -18.39 11.31 -5.67
N TYR A 197 -18.13 10.57 -6.76
CA TYR A 197 -19.07 9.64 -7.38
C TYR A 197 -19.07 8.25 -6.77
N ARG A 198 -18.26 8.00 -5.76
CA ARG A 198 -18.25 6.75 -5.01
C ARG A 198 -19.57 6.55 -4.26
N ASN A 199 -20.05 5.32 -4.31
CA ASN A 199 -21.12 4.84 -3.46
C ASN A 199 -20.56 3.75 -2.55
N ILE A 200 -21.22 3.53 -1.41
CA ILE A 200 -20.82 2.55 -0.41
C ILE A 200 -22.02 1.65 -0.14
N VAL A 201 -21.77 0.35 -0.02
CA VAL A 201 -22.75 -0.63 0.44
C VAL A 201 -22.18 -1.38 1.62
N ILE A 202 -22.96 -1.50 2.67
CA ILE A 202 -22.66 -2.25 3.88
C ILE A 202 -23.55 -3.49 3.93
N SER A 203 -22.98 -4.66 4.17
CA SER A 203 -23.72 -5.86 4.55
C SER A 203 -23.87 -5.92 6.06
N LEU A 204 -25.08 -5.96 6.55
CA LEU A 204 -25.44 -6.10 7.96
C LEU A 204 -25.99 -7.50 8.23
N ASP A 205 -25.62 -8.11 9.36
CA ASP A 205 -26.19 -9.38 9.81
C ASP A 205 -27.63 -9.23 10.34
N GLU A 206 -28.21 -10.33 10.81
CA GLU A 206 -29.57 -10.37 11.36
C GLU A 206 -29.74 -9.48 12.60
N ASN A 207 -28.64 -9.13 13.29
CA ASN A 207 -28.59 -8.24 14.45
C ASN A 207 -28.16 -6.81 14.09
N GLU A 208 -28.23 -6.45 12.80
CA GLU A 208 -27.81 -5.14 12.26
C GLU A 208 -26.33 -4.79 12.49
N ARG A 209 -25.45 -5.79 12.69
CA ARG A 209 -24.00 -5.59 12.83
C ARG A 209 -23.31 -5.58 11.48
N PRO A 210 -22.36 -4.67 11.22
CA PRO A 210 -21.65 -4.60 9.95
C PRO A 210 -20.73 -5.84 9.78
N ARG A 211 -20.84 -6.49 8.62
CA ARG A 211 -20.10 -7.72 8.30
C ARG A 211 -19.26 -7.60 7.03
N GLY A 212 -19.46 -6.56 6.25
CA GLY A 212 -18.67 -6.27 5.07
C GLY A 212 -19.12 -4.98 4.41
N TYR A 213 -18.24 -4.40 3.63
CA TYR A 213 -18.54 -3.22 2.82
C TYR A 213 -17.92 -3.32 1.42
N MET A 214 -18.44 -2.51 0.52
CA MET A 214 -17.91 -2.32 -0.81
C MET A 214 -18.01 -0.83 -1.18
N VAL A 215 -16.90 -0.26 -1.66
CA VAL A 215 -16.83 1.07 -2.26
C VAL A 215 -16.85 0.91 -3.77
N TYR A 216 -17.83 1.51 -4.46
CA TYR A 216 -18.01 1.30 -5.88
C TYR A 216 -18.46 2.55 -6.61
N ARG A 217 -18.27 2.54 -7.92
CA ARG A 217 -18.87 3.50 -8.87
C ARG A 217 -19.32 2.79 -10.13
N ILE A 218 -20.28 3.40 -10.82
CA ILE A 218 -20.72 2.91 -12.13
C ILE A 218 -20.37 3.98 -13.17
N TYR A 219 -19.51 3.64 -14.10
CA TYR A 219 -19.11 4.52 -15.19
C TYR A 219 -18.70 3.70 -16.42
N ASN A 220 -18.86 4.27 -17.63
CA ASN A 220 -18.54 3.60 -18.88
C ASN A 220 -19.08 2.16 -18.97
N SER A 221 -20.35 1.98 -18.60
CA SER A 221 -21.05 0.67 -18.58
C SER A 221 -20.33 -0.41 -17.74
N THR A 222 -19.56 -0.01 -16.74
CA THR A 222 -18.87 -0.92 -15.81
C THR A 222 -19.28 -0.61 -14.37
N PHE A 223 -19.68 -1.66 -13.64
CA PHE A 223 -19.81 -1.63 -12.19
C PHE A 223 -18.42 -1.90 -11.60
N HIS A 224 -17.78 -0.87 -11.07
CA HIS A 224 -16.41 -0.90 -10.64
C HIS A 224 -16.32 -0.85 -9.12
N VAL A 225 -15.94 -1.95 -8.48
CA VAL A 225 -15.63 -2.03 -7.04
C VAL A 225 -14.17 -1.70 -6.85
N GLU A 226 -13.91 -0.61 -6.14
CA GLU A 226 -12.56 -0.07 -5.92
C GLU A 226 -11.97 -0.52 -4.59
N GLU A 227 -12.81 -0.87 -3.63
CA GLU A 227 -12.42 -1.41 -2.34
C GLU A 227 -13.54 -2.32 -1.82
N MET A 228 -13.21 -3.49 -1.32
CA MET A 228 -14.17 -4.43 -0.75
C MET A 228 -13.53 -5.19 0.41
N TYR A 229 -14.26 -5.29 1.50
CA TYR A 229 -13.89 -6.08 2.66
C TYR A 229 -15.10 -6.83 3.22
N TYR A 230 -14.87 -8.05 3.68
CA TYR A 230 -15.90 -8.89 4.29
C TYR A 230 -15.32 -9.81 5.36
N LEU A 231 -16.05 -9.98 6.44
CA LEU A 231 -15.64 -10.81 7.57
C LEU A 231 -15.95 -12.30 7.37
N ASP A 232 -16.94 -12.61 6.52
CA ASP A 232 -17.40 -13.98 6.27
C ASP A 232 -17.97 -14.16 4.86
N ARG A 233 -18.15 -15.44 4.47
CA ARG A 233 -18.66 -15.80 3.16
C ARG A 233 -20.09 -15.30 2.88
N ASN A 234 -20.91 -15.13 3.93
CA ASN A 234 -22.27 -14.63 3.76
C ASN A 234 -22.27 -13.16 3.39
N SER A 235 -21.46 -12.34 4.07
CA SER A 235 -21.32 -10.92 3.72
C SER A 235 -20.71 -10.72 2.32
N ALA A 236 -19.77 -11.58 1.90
CA ALA A 236 -19.30 -11.57 0.50
C ALA A 236 -20.45 -11.87 -0.49
N LYS A 237 -21.27 -12.90 -0.20
CA LYS A 237 -22.45 -13.21 -1.03
C LYS A 237 -23.47 -12.08 -1.06
N ASP A 238 -23.71 -11.40 0.05
CA ASP A 238 -24.62 -10.25 0.11
C ASP A 238 -24.15 -9.10 -0.80
N LEU A 239 -22.84 -8.79 -0.76
CA LEU A 239 -22.26 -7.76 -1.62
C LEU A 239 -22.30 -8.15 -3.10
N LEU A 240 -22.04 -9.41 -3.43
CA LEU A 240 -22.20 -9.94 -4.80
C LEU A 240 -23.67 -9.96 -5.25
N ALA A 241 -24.61 -10.25 -4.35
CA ALA A 241 -26.05 -10.17 -4.64
C ALA A 241 -26.50 -8.74 -4.93
N PHE A 242 -25.92 -7.75 -4.24
CA PHE A 242 -26.15 -6.35 -4.59
C PHE A 242 -25.62 -6.02 -6.00
N MET A 243 -24.45 -6.50 -6.38
CA MET A 243 -23.96 -6.36 -7.75
C MET A 243 -24.90 -7.05 -8.75
N ALA A 244 -25.41 -8.24 -8.42
CA ALA A 244 -26.36 -9.00 -9.25
C ALA A 244 -27.67 -8.24 -9.49
N SER A 245 -28.11 -7.37 -8.58
CA SER A 245 -29.29 -6.53 -8.81
C SER A 245 -29.15 -5.54 -9.97
N HIS A 246 -27.93 -5.32 -10.47
CA HIS A 246 -27.64 -4.42 -11.59
C HIS A 246 -27.46 -5.14 -12.95
N ILE A 247 -27.66 -6.45 -13.03
CA ILE A 247 -27.44 -7.25 -14.27
C ILE A 247 -28.32 -6.83 -15.47
N SER A 248 -29.48 -6.24 -15.21
CA SER A 248 -30.36 -5.71 -16.26
C SER A 248 -29.78 -4.51 -17.00
N SER A 249 -28.84 -3.80 -16.39
CA SER A 249 -28.22 -2.58 -16.93
C SER A 249 -27.07 -2.86 -17.93
N ARG A 250 -26.88 -4.09 -18.39
CA ARG A 250 -25.84 -4.52 -19.35
C ARG A 250 -24.42 -4.13 -18.94
N LEU A 251 -24.15 -4.13 -17.64
CA LEU A 251 -22.86 -3.74 -17.09
C LEU A 251 -21.84 -4.88 -17.21
N LYS A 252 -20.59 -4.51 -17.41
CA LYS A 252 -19.43 -5.32 -17.03
C LYS A 252 -19.15 -5.09 -15.55
N PHE A 253 -18.53 -6.06 -14.90
CA PHE A 253 -18.19 -5.98 -13.47
C PHE A 253 -16.69 -6.07 -13.31
N LYS A 254 -16.15 -5.20 -12.49
CA LYS A 254 -14.72 -5.21 -12.10
C LYS A 254 -14.63 -5.06 -10.59
N VAL A 255 -13.87 -5.94 -9.95
CA VAL A 255 -13.66 -5.91 -8.50
C VAL A 255 -12.16 -5.93 -8.22
N ILE A 256 -11.68 -4.96 -7.45
CA ILE A 256 -10.30 -4.90 -6.99
C ILE A 256 -10.23 -5.50 -5.60
N MET A 257 -9.31 -6.44 -5.39
CA MET A 257 -9.11 -7.13 -4.12
C MET A 257 -7.62 -7.28 -3.81
N PRO A 258 -7.24 -7.42 -2.54
CA PRO A 258 -5.91 -7.87 -2.16
C PRO A 258 -5.61 -9.25 -2.76
N THR A 259 -4.32 -9.55 -2.96
CA THR A 259 -3.88 -10.83 -3.55
C THR A 259 -4.28 -12.05 -2.74
N ASN A 260 -4.34 -11.92 -1.42
CA ASN A 260 -4.73 -12.96 -0.48
C ASN A 260 -6.25 -13.14 -0.33
N ALA A 261 -7.06 -12.30 -0.97
CA ALA A 261 -8.50 -12.51 -1.02
C ALA A 261 -8.82 -13.70 -1.94
N LEU A 262 -9.69 -14.57 -1.47
CA LEU A 262 -10.20 -15.74 -2.19
C LEU A 262 -11.65 -15.49 -2.61
N LEU A 263 -11.89 -14.34 -3.27
CA LEU A 263 -13.22 -13.99 -3.73
C LEU A 263 -13.74 -14.99 -4.77
N GLU A 264 -12.85 -15.56 -5.57
CA GLU A 264 -13.13 -16.63 -6.55
C GLU A 264 -13.87 -17.81 -5.93
N ASP A 265 -13.56 -18.18 -4.69
CA ASP A 265 -14.18 -19.32 -4.00
C ASP A 265 -15.63 -19.07 -3.58
N VAL A 266 -16.08 -17.83 -3.64
CA VAL A 266 -17.48 -17.45 -3.35
C VAL A 266 -18.37 -17.71 -4.57
N PHE A 267 -17.79 -17.65 -5.78
CA PHE A 267 -18.53 -17.87 -7.03
C PHE A 267 -18.82 -19.35 -7.29
N PRO A 268 -20.06 -19.69 -7.68
CA PRO A 268 -20.40 -21.06 -8.05
C PRO A 268 -19.64 -21.55 -9.29
N GLU A 269 -19.38 -20.66 -10.24
CA GLU A 269 -18.78 -20.94 -11.55
C GLU A 269 -17.57 -20.02 -11.78
N GLN A 270 -16.40 -20.48 -11.39
CA GLN A 270 -15.15 -19.70 -11.49
C GLN A 270 -14.70 -19.46 -12.94
N GLN A 271 -15.12 -20.31 -13.88
CA GLN A 271 -14.79 -20.19 -15.30
C GLN A 271 -15.25 -18.87 -15.96
N PHE A 272 -16.22 -18.17 -15.34
CA PHE A 272 -16.68 -16.87 -15.81
C PHE A 272 -15.83 -15.69 -15.31
N LEU A 273 -14.83 -15.96 -14.47
CA LEU A 273 -13.96 -14.94 -13.90
C LEU A 273 -12.68 -14.83 -14.73
N ASN A 274 -12.33 -13.61 -15.09
CA ASN A 274 -10.99 -13.27 -15.53
C ASN A 274 -10.28 -12.57 -14.35
N ILE A 275 -9.21 -13.18 -13.84
CA ILE A 275 -8.44 -12.70 -12.69
C ILE A 275 -7.07 -12.26 -13.18
N THR A 276 -6.77 -10.97 -13.03
CA THR A 276 -5.47 -10.41 -13.40
C THR A 276 -4.74 -9.94 -12.16
N LEU A 277 -3.47 -10.31 -12.01
CA LEU A 277 -2.57 -9.77 -11.01
C LEU A 277 -1.91 -8.51 -11.57
N VAL A 278 -1.99 -7.40 -10.83
CA VAL A 278 -1.37 -6.14 -11.21
C VAL A 278 -0.46 -5.63 -10.09
N SER A 279 0.72 -5.11 -10.45
CA SER A 279 1.57 -4.38 -9.50
C SER A 279 0.88 -3.07 -9.14
N TYR A 280 0.96 -2.68 -7.88
CA TYR A 280 0.23 -1.51 -7.38
C TYR A 280 1.14 -0.50 -6.69
N MET A 281 1.88 -0.93 -5.67
CA MET A 281 2.80 -0.07 -4.94
C MET A 281 4.17 -0.73 -4.79
N MET A 282 5.20 0.10 -4.69
CA MET A 282 6.54 -0.32 -4.31
C MET A 282 6.82 0.10 -2.87
N SER A 283 7.57 -0.75 -2.16
CA SER A 283 8.03 -0.49 -0.79
C SER A 283 9.55 -0.41 -0.72
N ARG A 284 10.04 0.34 0.25
CA ARG A 284 11.45 0.52 0.58
C ARG A 284 11.65 0.40 2.10
N ILE A 285 12.56 -0.46 2.51
CA ILE A 285 13.01 -0.53 3.91
C ILE A 285 14.02 0.59 4.17
N ILE A 286 13.67 1.52 5.04
CA ILE A 286 14.57 2.61 5.47
C ILE A 286 15.45 2.16 6.64
N ASP A 287 14.88 1.40 7.58
CA ASP A 287 15.59 0.84 8.73
C ASP A 287 15.33 -0.67 8.81
N PHE A 288 16.33 -1.45 8.41
CA PHE A 288 16.26 -2.91 8.36
C PHE A 288 16.01 -3.54 9.73
N LYS A 289 16.72 -3.05 10.76
CA LYS A 289 16.58 -3.56 12.13
C LYS A 289 15.15 -3.46 12.63
N LYS A 290 14.51 -2.30 12.43
CA LYS A 290 13.13 -2.07 12.87
C LYS A 290 12.11 -2.90 12.10
N ILE A 291 12.27 -3.04 10.79
CA ILE A 291 11.39 -3.90 9.99
C ILE A 291 11.58 -5.35 10.40
N MET A 292 12.83 -5.82 10.53
CA MET A 292 13.12 -7.19 10.93
C MET A 292 12.51 -7.52 12.30
N SER A 293 12.59 -6.62 13.27
CA SER A 293 11.97 -6.83 14.60
C SER A 293 10.45 -6.99 14.56
N CYS A 294 9.80 -6.58 13.48
CA CYS A 294 8.37 -6.77 13.27
C CYS A 294 8.01 -8.10 12.62
N MET A 295 8.97 -8.78 12.00
CA MET A 295 8.73 -10.02 11.27
C MET A 295 8.44 -11.19 12.22
N GLN A 296 7.91 -12.26 11.64
CA GLN A 296 7.64 -13.53 12.30
C GLN A 296 8.23 -14.68 11.47
N LEU A 297 8.75 -15.69 12.15
CA LEU A 297 9.29 -16.90 11.54
C LEU A 297 8.29 -18.06 11.60
N ASN A 298 8.41 -18.99 10.65
CA ASN A 298 7.71 -20.26 10.70
C ASN A 298 8.37 -21.27 11.66
N ARG A 299 9.67 -21.09 11.94
CA ARG A 299 10.45 -21.91 12.87
C ARG A 299 11.40 -21.03 13.66
N LEU A 300 11.55 -21.35 14.94
CA LEU A 300 12.49 -20.70 15.82
C LEU A 300 13.95 -21.02 15.41
N GLY A 301 14.85 -20.08 15.64
CA GLY A 301 16.28 -20.29 15.41
C GLY A 301 17.06 -18.98 15.37
N THR A 302 18.38 -19.11 15.47
CA THR A 302 19.31 -18.01 15.27
C THR A 302 19.97 -18.17 13.89
N PHE A 303 20.13 -17.08 13.16
CA PHE A 303 20.74 -17.06 11.83
C PHE A 303 21.25 -15.65 11.49
N ASN A 304 22.17 -15.58 10.54
CA ASN A 304 22.80 -14.34 10.11
C ASN A 304 22.28 -13.91 8.74
N ILE A 305 21.85 -12.66 8.64
CA ILE A 305 21.44 -12.01 7.39
C ILE A 305 22.40 -10.90 7.05
N GLU A 306 22.89 -10.88 5.81
CA GLU A 306 23.62 -9.75 5.27
C GLU A 306 22.70 -8.89 4.37
N VAL A 307 22.74 -7.59 4.61
CA VAL A 307 22.24 -6.58 3.68
C VAL A 307 23.41 -6.00 2.93
N THR A 308 23.41 -6.16 1.60
CA THR A 308 24.49 -5.68 0.75
C THR A 308 24.10 -4.39 0.01
N ASP A 309 25.08 -3.52 -0.22
CA ASP A 309 25.08 -2.40 -1.18
C ASP A 309 23.89 -1.42 -1.08
N ASP A 310 23.41 -1.12 0.12
CA ASP A 310 22.44 -0.04 0.33
C ASP A 310 23.18 1.31 0.40
N GLN A 311 23.37 1.94 -0.76
CA GLN A 311 24.12 3.20 -0.86
C GLN A 311 23.37 4.39 -0.25
N LEU A 312 22.03 4.35 -0.22
CA LEU A 312 21.22 5.46 0.27
C LEU A 312 20.90 5.37 1.76
N CYS A 313 20.92 4.13 2.30
CA CYS A 313 20.74 3.87 3.72
C CYS A 313 21.90 2.98 4.25
N PRO A 314 23.14 3.49 4.29
CA PRO A 314 24.33 2.68 4.61
C PRO A 314 24.30 2.07 6.00
N TRP A 315 23.47 2.57 6.90
CA TRP A 315 23.23 1.98 8.22
C TRP A 315 22.59 0.59 8.16
N ASN A 316 21.93 0.22 7.04
CA ASN A 316 21.38 -1.11 6.83
C ASN A 316 22.42 -2.16 6.49
N ASN A 317 23.55 -1.76 5.86
CA ASN A 317 24.58 -2.68 5.38
C ASN A 317 25.28 -3.44 6.50
N GLY A 318 25.67 -4.67 6.21
CA GLY A 318 26.45 -5.56 7.09
C GLY A 318 25.64 -6.78 7.52
N VAL A 319 26.26 -7.56 8.39
CA VAL A 319 25.71 -8.82 8.90
C VAL A 319 24.90 -8.56 10.17
N TRP A 320 23.71 -9.12 10.20
CA TRP A 320 22.75 -8.99 11.29
C TRP A 320 22.42 -10.38 11.83
N GLU A 321 22.73 -10.62 13.09
CA GLU A 321 22.25 -11.79 13.82
C GLU A 321 20.79 -11.60 14.16
N ILE A 322 19.97 -12.57 13.77
CA ILE A 322 18.52 -12.61 14.02
C ILE A 322 18.26 -13.75 14.98
N GLU A 323 17.69 -13.44 16.12
CA GLU A 323 17.31 -14.39 17.16
C GLU A 323 15.81 -14.26 17.47
N ASP A 324 15.10 -15.38 17.48
CA ASP A 324 13.70 -15.36 17.95
C ASP A 324 13.68 -15.52 19.47
N TYR A 325 13.29 -14.44 20.15
CA TYR A 325 13.08 -14.40 21.57
C TYR A 325 11.60 -14.19 21.88
N GLU A 326 10.93 -15.23 22.34
CA GLU A 326 9.50 -15.22 22.71
C GLU A 326 8.56 -14.66 21.61
N GLY A 327 8.84 -14.96 20.35
CA GLY A 327 8.05 -14.49 19.19
C GLY A 327 8.36 -13.05 18.74
N THR A 328 9.43 -12.47 19.27
CA THR A 328 9.98 -11.18 18.82
C THR A 328 11.39 -11.42 18.25
N LEU A 329 11.63 -10.95 17.03
CA LEU A 329 12.94 -11.06 16.44
C LEU A 329 13.85 -9.96 16.98
N LEU A 330 14.89 -10.37 17.70
CA LEU A 330 16.03 -9.53 18.06
C LEU A 330 16.94 -9.44 16.84
N CYS A 331 17.47 -8.25 16.56
CA CYS A 331 18.29 -7.99 15.39
C CYS A 331 19.48 -7.12 15.79
N ASN A 332 20.69 -7.70 15.77
CA ASN A 332 21.91 -7.03 16.18
C ASN A 332 22.98 -7.16 15.11
N LYS A 333 23.75 -6.08 14.86
CA LYS A 333 24.92 -6.17 13.99
C LYS A 333 26.01 -7.03 14.63
N VAL A 334 26.59 -7.90 13.82
CA VAL A 334 27.69 -8.78 14.22
C VAL A 334 28.78 -8.82 13.16
N GLU A 335 29.95 -9.28 13.55
CA GLU A 335 31.01 -9.68 12.63
C GLU A 335 30.93 -11.21 12.42
N GLY A 336 30.97 -11.66 11.18
CA GLY A 336 30.87 -13.09 10.86
C GLY A 336 30.30 -13.37 9.49
N ASP A 337 30.27 -14.65 9.14
CA ASP A 337 29.75 -15.09 7.85
C ASP A 337 28.22 -15.09 7.85
N PRO A 338 27.57 -14.59 6.79
CA PRO A 338 26.14 -14.62 6.69
C PRO A 338 25.62 -15.99 6.25
N ASP A 339 24.50 -16.41 6.82
CA ASP A 339 23.69 -17.53 6.31
C ASP A 339 22.96 -17.16 5.02
N TYR A 340 22.52 -15.90 4.91
CA TYR A 340 21.79 -15.36 3.78
C TYR A 340 22.28 -13.97 3.41
N SER A 341 22.57 -13.72 2.13
CA SER A 341 23.02 -12.41 1.63
C SER A 341 22.13 -11.93 0.48
N ALA A 342 21.67 -10.70 0.55
CA ALA A 342 20.93 -10.08 -0.53
C ALA A 342 20.97 -8.54 -0.45
N SER A 343 20.60 -7.89 -1.56
CA SER A 343 20.37 -6.46 -1.59
C SER A 343 19.13 -6.06 -0.78
N ILE A 344 19.06 -4.78 -0.39
CA ILE A 344 17.88 -4.26 0.31
C ILE A 344 16.61 -4.34 -0.54
N ASN A 345 16.72 -4.30 -1.87
CA ASN A 345 15.62 -4.51 -2.79
C ASN A 345 15.00 -5.90 -2.61
N ASN A 346 15.83 -6.94 -2.59
CA ASN A 346 15.37 -8.31 -2.42
C ASN A 346 14.83 -8.55 -1.00
N TRP A 347 15.46 -7.99 0.02
CA TRP A 347 14.90 -8.03 1.37
C TRP A 347 13.55 -7.31 1.47
N SER A 348 13.35 -6.20 0.75
CA SER A 348 12.05 -5.53 0.69
C SER A 348 10.96 -6.43 0.09
N LYS A 349 11.24 -7.14 -1.02
CA LYS A 349 10.32 -8.12 -1.61
C LYS A 349 9.95 -9.26 -0.64
N ILE A 350 10.97 -9.74 0.11
CA ILE A 350 10.79 -10.89 1.00
C ILE A 350 10.04 -10.48 2.27
N LEU A 351 10.41 -9.37 2.89
CA LEU A 351 9.86 -8.98 4.20
C LEU A 351 8.51 -8.26 4.08
N LEU A 352 8.33 -7.45 3.03
CA LEU A 352 7.16 -6.59 2.85
C LEU A 352 6.22 -7.05 1.72
N GLY A 353 6.62 -8.05 0.94
CA GLY A 353 5.86 -8.57 -0.20
C GLY A 353 5.57 -10.06 -0.08
N GLU A 354 5.17 -10.66 -1.20
CA GLU A 354 4.74 -12.06 -1.27
C GLU A 354 5.87 -13.04 -1.63
N LEU A 355 7.07 -12.55 -2.02
CA LEU A 355 8.19 -13.40 -2.36
C LEU A 355 8.69 -14.13 -1.11
N THR A 356 8.66 -15.47 -1.13
CA THR A 356 9.20 -16.28 -0.04
C THR A 356 10.72 -16.34 -0.11
N LEU A 357 11.38 -16.53 1.05
CA LEU A 357 12.85 -16.66 1.08
C LEU A 357 13.30 -17.87 0.26
N SER A 358 12.59 -19.00 0.34
CA SER A 358 12.91 -20.20 -0.43
C SER A 358 12.87 -19.95 -1.95
N ARG A 359 11.84 -19.23 -2.45
CA ARG A 359 11.76 -18.87 -3.88
C ARG A 359 12.83 -17.85 -4.29
N ALA A 360 13.17 -16.91 -3.42
CA ALA A 360 14.24 -15.95 -3.69
C ALA A 360 15.61 -16.63 -3.82
N ILE A 361 15.87 -17.66 -3.00
CA ILE A 361 17.09 -18.49 -3.11
C ILE A 361 17.09 -19.27 -4.42
N GLU A 362 15.97 -19.91 -4.77
CA GLU A 362 15.82 -20.67 -6.03
C GLU A 362 16.01 -19.78 -7.27
N ALA A 363 15.57 -18.52 -7.20
CA ALA A 363 15.73 -17.55 -8.27
C ALA A 363 17.12 -16.92 -8.35
N GLY A 364 18.00 -17.14 -7.34
CA GLY A 364 19.31 -16.51 -7.24
C GLY A 364 19.28 -15.07 -6.71
N ASP A 365 18.15 -14.61 -6.21
CA ASP A 365 17.98 -13.27 -5.62
C ASP A 365 18.58 -13.18 -4.20
N VAL A 366 18.79 -14.33 -3.54
CA VAL A 366 19.41 -14.47 -2.22
C VAL A 366 20.47 -15.55 -2.29
N HIS A 367 21.69 -15.21 -1.89
CA HIS A 367 22.75 -16.20 -1.65
C HIS A 367 22.50 -16.89 -0.32
N CYS A 368 22.61 -18.23 -0.28
CA CYS A 368 22.35 -19.04 0.91
C CYS A 368 23.52 -19.98 1.19
N ASN A 369 24.15 -19.83 2.36
CA ASN A 369 25.23 -20.69 2.86
C ASN A 369 24.77 -21.73 3.87
N ARG A 370 23.45 -21.89 4.08
CA ARG A 370 22.87 -22.73 5.12
C ARG A 370 22.13 -23.93 4.54
N ASN A 371 22.32 -25.10 5.14
CA ASN A 371 21.58 -26.32 4.75
C ASN A 371 20.12 -26.30 5.21
N GLN A 372 19.86 -25.80 6.42
CA GLN A 372 18.50 -25.74 6.97
C GLN A 372 17.88 -24.36 6.67
N ARG A 373 16.90 -24.34 5.80
CA ARG A 373 16.18 -23.12 5.41
C ARG A 373 15.21 -22.68 6.50
N ILE A 374 15.24 -21.39 6.78
CA ILE A 374 14.20 -20.68 7.54
C ILE A 374 13.14 -20.16 6.54
N GLU A 375 11.98 -19.72 7.04
CA GLU A 375 10.99 -19.03 6.23
C GLU A 375 10.27 -17.98 7.09
N PHE A 376 10.12 -16.78 6.55
CA PHE A 376 9.32 -15.73 7.15
C PHE A 376 7.84 -15.98 6.92
N LYS A 377 7.01 -15.76 7.93
CA LYS A 377 5.56 -15.77 7.75
C LYS A 377 5.16 -14.69 6.76
N LYS A 378 4.20 -15.01 5.90
CA LYS A 378 3.63 -14.04 4.97
C LYS A 378 2.42 -13.37 5.58
N GLY A 379 2.45 -12.05 5.53
CA GLY A 379 1.32 -11.23 5.97
C GLY A 379 0.27 -11.07 4.87
N LYS A 380 -0.91 -10.64 5.27
CA LYS A 380 -1.96 -10.17 4.37
C LYS A 380 -1.69 -8.70 4.07
N ILE A 381 -1.70 -8.33 2.79
CA ILE A 381 -1.47 -6.96 2.34
C ILE A 381 -2.76 -6.43 1.75
N SER A 382 -3.52 -5.68 2.56
CA SER A 382 -4.82 -5.13 2.17
C SER A 382 -4.69 -3.65 1.85
N PHE A 383 -4.09 -3.34 0.71
CA PHE A 383 -3.70 -1.98 0.35
C PHE A 383 -4.53 -1.44 -0.81
N TYR A 384 -5.28 -0.35 -0.56
CA TYR A 384 -6.11 0.33 -1.56
C TYR A 384 -5.77 1.82 -1.71
N ASP A 385 -4.86 2.31 -0.88
CA ASP A 385 -4.47 3.72 -0.85
C ASP A 385 -3.54 4.07 -2.01
N TYR A 386 -3.64 5.29 -2.50
CA TYR A 386 -2.82 5.80 -3.58
C TYR A 386 -2.32 7.21 -3.23
N PHE A 387 -1.00 7.39 -3.23
CA PHE A 387 -0.34 8.65 -2.90
C PHE A 387 0.88 8.95 -3.75
#